data_35ae227f2696139a1d87348a92fdafd5
#
_entry.id   35ae227f2696139a1d87348a92fdafd5
#
_cell.length_a   1.000
_cell.length_b   1.000
_cell.length_c   1.000
_cell.angle_alpha   90.00
_cell.angle_beta   90.00
_cell.angle_gamma   90.00
#
_symmetry.space_group_name_H-M   'P 1'
#
loop_
_entity.id
_entity.type
_entity.pdbx_description
1 polymer ?
#
loop_
_entity_poly.entity_id
_entity_poly.type
_entity_poly.pdbx_seq_one_letter_code
_entity_poly.pdbx_strand_id
1 'polypeptide(L)'
;SEDSHVEIETCARCHSRRRVLEPGSLPGDSFEDGFALELLSPQTYHSDGQILDEVYVYGSYIQSKMYHKGIRCTDCHDPHKAKLKYTGNALCTNCHQNQHPSSVYDNPSHHFHKADSTGSSCVECHMPASVYMDVDSRRDHSLRVPRPDLSVELGTPNACTQCHIS
;
A
#
# COMPACT_ATOMS: atom_id res chain seq x y z
N SER A 1 -17.32 -2.04 -7.81
CA SER A 1 -18.26 -1.26 -8.64
C SER A 1 -17.47 -0.31 -9.53
N GLU A 2 -18.00 0.10 -10.68
CA GLU A 2 -17.36 1.04 -11.60
C GLU A 2 -16.96 2.35 -10.88
N ASP A 3 -17.78 2.82 -9.95
CA ASP A 3 -17.52 4.05 -9.18
C ASP A 3 -16.23 4.01 -8.33
N SER A 4 -15.77 2.84 -7.88
CA SER A 4 -14.55 2.76 -7.08
C SER A 4 -13.29 3.03 -7.90
N HIS A 5 -13.29 2.63 -9.17
CA HIS A 5 -12.15 2.88 -10.08
C HIS A 5 -12.01 4.36 -10.41
N VAL A 6 -13.11 5.05 -10.71
CA VAL A 6 -13.11 6.49 -11.02
C VAL A 6 -12.45 7.31 -9.90
N GLU A 7 -12.78 7.00 -8.63
CA GLU A 7 -12.16 7.69 -7.50
C GLU A 7 -10.65 7.41 -7.42
N ILE A 8 -10.26 6.14 -7.51
CA ILE A 8 -8.87 5.73 -7.42
C ILE A 8 -8.04 6.36 -8.55
N GLU A 9 -8.56 6.34 -9.77
CA GLU A 9 -7.92 6.93 -10.95
C GLU A 9 -7.81 8.45 -10.86
N THR A 10 -8.76 9.11 -10.23
CA THR A 10 -8.68 10.54 -9.92
C THR A 10 -7.50 10.85 -9.00
N CYS A 11 -7.30 10.04 -7.95
CA CYS A 11 -6.15 10.16 -7.06
C CYS A 11 -4.82 9.84 -7.78
N ALA A 12 -4.83 8.85 -8.67
CA ALA A 12 -3.67 8.40 -9.44
C ALA A 12 -3.03 9.52 -10.26
N ARG A 13 -3.82 10.50 -10.72
CA ARG A 13 -3.33 11.67 -11.47
C ARG A 13 -2.22 12.44 -10.75
N CYS A 14 -2.19 12.39 -9.41
CA CYS A 14 -1.14 13.00 -8.60
C CYS A 14 -0.30 11.95 -7.84
N HIS A 15 -0.89 10.80 -7.50
CA HIS A 15 -0.27 9.80 -6.65
C HIS A 15 0.32 8.61 -7.42
N SER A 16 0.73 8.83 -8.69
CA SER A 16 1.44 7.83 -9.51
C SER A 16 2.67 8.43 -10.20
N ARG A 17 3.68 7.60 -10.44
CA ARG A 17 4.74 7.91 -11.40
C ARG A 17 4.20 7.62 -12.80
N ARG A 18 4.10 8.66 -13.62
CA ARG A 18 3.42 8.60 -14.91
C ARG A 18 3.99 9.58 -15.91
N ARG A 19 3.71 9.35 -17.19
CA ARG A 19 3.88 10.33 -18.26
C ARG A 19 2.51 10.86 -18.68
N VAL A 20 2.44 12.14 -19.02
CA VAL A 20 1.23 12.75 -19.61
C VAL A 20 1.19 12.34 -21.08
N LEU A 21 0.08 11.76 -21.52
CA LEU A 21 -0.22 11.44 -22.92
C LEU A 21 -1.13 12.52 -23.52
N GLU A 22 -2.18 12.89 -22.81
CA GLU A 22 -3.16 13.91 -23.22
C GLU A 22 -3.31 14.97 -22.12
N PRO A 23 -2.81 16.21 -22.34
CA PRO A 23 -2.87 17.27 -21.31
C PRO A 23 -4.26 17.75 -20.95
N GLY A 24 -5.28 17.45 -21.76
CA GLY A 24 -6.66 17.90 -21.56
C GLY A 24 -7.53 16.97 -20.73
N SER A 25 -7.00 15.83 -20.26
CA SER A 25 -7.74 14.85 -19.48
C SER A 25 -8.27 15.42 -18.15
N LEU A 26 -9.55 15.25 -17.86
CA LEU A 26 -10.26 15.78 -16.70
C LEU A 26 -10.47 14.69 -15.61
N PRO A 27 -10.66 15.10 -14.34
CA PRO A 27 -11.13 14.17 -13.30
C PRO A 27 -12.46 13.50 -13.73
N GLY A 28 -12.49 12.17 -13.65
CA GLY A 28 -13.64 11.38 -14.13
C GLY A 28 -13.41 10.70 -15.49
N ASP A 29 -12.48 11.20 -16.31
CA ASP A 29 -12.01 10.45 -17.49
C ASP A 29 -11.15 9.27 -17.03
N SER A 30 -11.05 8.23 -17.87
CA SER A 30 -10.14 7.12 -17.60
C SER A 30 -8.70 7.62 -17.43
N PHE A 31 -7.99 7.11 -16.43
CA PHE A 31 -6.61 7.47 -16.18
C PHE A 31 -5.72 7.15 -17.40
N GLU A 32 -5.94 6.01 -18.01
CA GLU A 32 -5.11 5.50 -19.13
C GLU A 32 -5.29 6.31 -20.43
N ASP A 33 -6.40 7.02 -20.58
CA ASP A 33 -6.60 7.91 -21.72
C ASP A 33 -5.70 9.16 -21.64
N GLY A 34 -5.41 9.63 -20.44
CA GLY A 34 -4.60 10.83 -20.20
C GLY A 34 -3.15 10.57 -19.80
N PHE A 35 -2.86 9.38 -19.28
CA PHE A 35 -1.57 9.09 -18.65
C PHE A 35 -1.08 7.67 -18.94
N ALA A 36 0.23 7.52 -19.13
CA ALA A 36 0.91 6.23 -19.09
C ALA A 36 1.56 6.01 -17.73
N LEU A 37 1.07 5.01 -16.99
CA LEU A 37 1.64 4.60 -15.71
C LEU A 37 3.05 4.01 -15.93
N GLU A 38 3.97 4.26 -14.99
CA GLU A 38 5.26 3.56 -14.92
C GLU A 38 5.03 2.06 -14.74
N LEU A 39 5.67 1.27 -15.57
CA LEU A 39 5.56 -0.19 -15.54
C LEU A 39 6.38 -0.78 -14.39
N LEU A 40 6.08 -2.02 -14.02
CA LEU A 40 6.86 -2.82 -13.08
C LEU A 40 8.20 -3.21 -13.73
N SER A 41 9.15 -2.28 -13.70
CA SER A 41 10.49 -2.47 -14.28
C SER A 41 11.52 -2.72 -13.17
N PRO A 42 12.65 -3.40 -13.47
CA PRO A 42 13.72 -3.64 -12.49
C PRO A 42 14.37 -2.35 -11.93
N GLN A 43 14.14 -1.20 -12.56
CA GLN A 43 14.63 0.09 -12.11
C GLN A 43 13.73 0.72 -11.06
N THR A 44 12.45 0.33 -11.01
CA THR A 44 11.43 0.96 -10.19
C THR A 44 10.81 0.03 -9.15
N TYR A 45 10.88 -1.28 -9.40
CA TYR A 45 10.31 -2.30 -8.50
C TYR A 45 11.26 -3.48 -8.31
N HIS A 46 11.22 -4.06 -7.13
CA HIS A 46 11.82 -5.37 -6.87
C HIS A 46 11.10 -6.47 -7.67
N SER A 47 11.75 -7.62 -7.83
CA SER A 47 11.22 -8.75 -8.62
C SER A 47 9.90 -9.32 -8.09
N ASP A 48 9.57 -9.09 -6.83
CA ASP A 48 8.30 -9.45 -6.20
C ASP A 48 7.24 -8.33 -6.24
N GLY A 49 7.54 -7.20 -6.90
CA GLY A 49 6.64 -6.05 -7.04
C GLY A 49 6.67 -5.06 -5.89
N GLN A 50 7.56 -5.21 -4.90
CA GLN A 50 7.78 -4.17 -3.89
C GLN A 50 8.42 -2.95 -4.53
N ILE A 51 8.13 -1.76 -3.99
CA ILE A 51 8.71 -0.50 -4.48
C ILE A 51 10.22 -0.49 -4.24
N LEU A 52 11.00 -0.19 -5.29
CA LEU A 52 12.45 -0.02 -5.24
C LEU A 52 12.83 1.46 -5.29
N ASP A 53 12.22 2.22 -6.21
CA ASP A 53 12.46 3.65 -6.40
C ASP A 53 11.16 4.44 -6.20
N GLU A 54 11.23 5.77 -6.22
CA GLU A 54 10.06 6.63 -6.03
C GLU A 54 9.05 6.50 -7.18
N VAL A 55 8.00 5.73 -6.94
CA VAL A 55 6.90 5.49 -7.89
C VAL A 55 5.54 5.92 -7.36
N TYR A 56 5.51 6.54 -6.19
CA TYR A 56 4.30 6.88 -5.44
C TYR A 56 3.48 5.63 -5.08
N VAL A 57 2.24 5.82 -4.68
CA VAL A 57 1.45 4.74 -4.05
C VAL A 57 0.55 3.97 -5.01
N TYR A 58 0.16 4.58 -6.15
CA TYR A 58 -0.84 3.98 -7.03
C TYR A 58 -0.38 2.65 -7.62
N GLY A 59 0.85 2.58 -8.15
CA GLY A 59 1.37 1.37 -8.78
C GLY A 59 1.50 0.18 -7.83
N SER A 60 1.79 0.41 -6.53
CA SER A 60 1.77 -0.66 -5.53
C SER A 60 0.36 -0.99 -5.07
N TYR A 61 -0.53 0.01 -4.93
CA TYR A 61 -1.90 -0.20 -4.49
C TYR A 61 -2.69 -1.09 -5.46
N ILE A 62 -2.59 -0.88 -6.77
CA ILE A 62 -3.29 -1.70 -7.77
C ILE A 62 -2.84 -3.17 -7.79
N GLN A 63 -1.69 -3.50 -7.21
CA GLN A 63 -1.25 -4.88 -7.00
C GLN A 63 -1.94 -5.54 -5.79
N SER A 64 -2.59 -4.77 -4.93
CA SER A 64 -3.17 -5.26 -3.68
C SER A 64 -4.48 -6.02 -3.89
N LYS A 65 -4.73 -7.00 -3.02
CA LYS A 65 -6.04 -7.66 -2.96
C LYS A 65 -7.16 -6.68 -2.59
N MET A 66 -6.86 -5.62 -1.86
CA MET A 66 -7.84 -4.60 -1.48
C MET A 66 -8.35 -3.83 -2.71
N TYR A 67 -7.47 -3.42 -3.62
CA TYR A 67 -7.85 -2.82 -4.89
C TYR A 67 -8.82 -3.73 -5.65
N HIS A 68 -8.48 -5.00 -5.81
CA HIS A 68 -9.31 -5.99 -6.53
C HIS A 68 -10.65 -6.31 -5.81
N LYS A 69 -10.78 -5.92 -4.55
CA LYS A 69 -12.04 -6.01 -3.78
C LYS A 69 -12.82 -4.69 -3.76
N GLY A 70 -12.37 -3.68 -4.51
CA GLY A 70 -13.08 -2.41 -4.65
C GLY A 70 -12.91 -1.46 -3.46
N ILE A 71 -11.89 -1.66 -2.61
CA ILE A 71 -11.53 -0.72 -1.56
C ILE A 71 -10.95 0.55 -2.21
N ARG A 72 -11.30 1.71 -1.69
CA ARG A 72 -10.94 3.01 -2.24
C ARG A 72 -9.93 3.72 -1.36
N CYS A 73 -9.27 4.72 -1.91
CA CYS A 73 -8.38 5.59 -1.15
C CYS A 73 -9.11 6.26 0.02
N THR A 74 -10.34 6.69 -0.22
CA THR A 74 -11.16 7.36 0.81
C THR A 74 -11.72 6.41 1.85
N ASP A 75 -11.60 5.10 1.73
CA ASP A 75 -11.97 4.19 2.82
C ASP A 75 -10.97 4.31 3.99
N CYS A 76 -9.72 4.67 3.70
CA CYS A 76 -8.66 4.88 4.69
C CYS A 76 -8.33 6.37 4.92
N HIS A 77 -8.35 7.19 3.89
CA HIS A 77 -7.95 8.59 3.92
C HIS A 77 -9.13 9.56 3.89
N ASP A 78 -8.98 10.69 4.59
CA ASP A 78 -9.83 11.88 4.41
C ASP A 78 -9.07 12.87 3.49
N PRO A 79 -9.44 12.97 2.20
CA PRO A 79 -8.71 13.77 1.23
C PRO A 79 -8.79 15.28 1.53
N HIS A 80 -9.85 15.74 2.19
CA HIS A 80 -10.03 17.14 2.54
C HIS A 80 -9.15 17.59 3.72
N LYS A 81 -8.80 16.65 4.60
CA LYS A 81 -7.95 16.92 5.76
C LYS A 81 -6.52 16.42 5.58
N ALA A 82 -6.24 15.71 4.51
CA ALA A 82 -4.98 15.01 4.27
C ALA A 82 -4.54 14.13 5.47
N LYS A 83 -5.50 13.40 6.06
CA LYS A 83 -5.30 12.57 7.26
C LYS A 83 -5.92 11.20 7.07
N LEU A 84 -5.47 10.25 7.88
CA LEU A 84 -6.15 8.95 8.02
C LEU A 84 -7.47 9.13 8.79
N LYS A 85 -8.46 8.31 8.45
CA LYS A 85 -9.78 8.30 9.14
C LYS A 85 -9.69 7.76 10.56
N TYR A 86 -8.79 6.81 10.78
CA TYR A 86 -8.54 6.20 12.08
C TYR A 86 -7.04 6.16 12.36
N THR A 87 -6.65 6.07 13.63
CA THR A 87 -5.25 6.02 14.05
C THR A 87 -4.83 4.60 14.43
N GLY A 88 -3.57 4.26 14.20
CA GLY A 88 -3.00 2.96 14.57
C GLY A 88 -3.75 1.79 13.93
N ASN A 89 -3.81 0.67 14.64
CA ASN A 89 -4.45 -0.55 14.18
C ASN A 89 -5.96 -0.41 13.93
N ALA A 90 -6.63 0.59 14.54
CA ALA A 90 -8.05 0.85 14.31
C ALA A 90 -8.37 1.11 12.83
N LEU A 91 -7.41 1.62 12.04
CA LEU A 91 -7.58 1.81 10.60
C LEU A 91 -7.85 0.47 9.88
N CYS A 92 -7.20 -0.58 10.31
CA CYS A 92 -7.30 -1.92 9.71
C CYS A 92 -8.42 -2.74 10.35
N THR A 93 -8.49 -2.73 11.68
CA THR A 93 -9.42 -3.56 12.44
C THR A 93 -10.87 -3.14 12.29
N ASN A 94 -11.14 -1.89 11.91
CA ASN A 94 -12.49 -1.43 11.59
C ASN A 94 -13.19 -2.31 10.53
N CYS A 95 -12.43 -2.87 9.60
CA CYS A 95 -12.94 -3.82 8.60
C CYS A 95 -12.55 -5.26 8.93
N HIS A 96 -11.29 -5.51 9.30
CA HIS A 96 -10.75 -6.86 9.43
C HIS A 96 -11.22 -7.62 10.66
N GLN A 97 -11.69 -6.96 11.73
CA GLN A 97 -12.28 -7.64 12.88
C GLN A 97 -13.79 -7.87 12.75
N ASN A 98 -14.51 -6.95 12.09
CA ASN A 98 -15.96 -6.97 12.07
C ASN A 98 -16.56 -7.96 11.07
N GLN A 99 -15.83 -8.35 10.03
CA GLN A 99 -16.34 -9.23 8.98
C GLN A 99 -16.14 -10.73 9.28
N HIS A 100 -15.23 -11.06 10.20
CA HIS A 100 -14.94 -12.44 10.59
C HIS A 100 -14.69 -12.51 12.10
N PRO A 101 -15.72 -12.74 12.92
CA PRO A 101 -15.60 -12.80 14.38
C PRO A 101 -14.58 -13.82 14.92
N SER A 102 -14.26 -14.85 14.11
CA SER A 102 -13.23 -15.85 14.45
C SER A 102 -11.80 -15.43 14.09
N SER A 103 -11.62 -14.29 13.41
CA SER A 103 -10.32 -13.83 12.91
C SER A 103 -9.97 -12.48 13.52
N VAL A 104 -9.67 -12.49 14.81
CA VAL A 104 -9.13 -11.30 15.48
C VAL A 104 -7.65 -11.20 15.13
N TYR A 105 -7.30 -10.31 14.20
CA TYR A 105 -5.92 -10.15 13.73
C TYR A 105 -5.06 -9.29 14.66
N ASP A 106 -5.67 -8.35 15.39
CA ASP A 106 -4.93 -7.49 16.34
C ASP A 106 -4.75 -8.20 17.69
N ASN A 107 -3.96 -9.27 17.68
CA ASN A 107 -3.61 -10.05 18.86
C ASN A 107 -2.28 -10.81 18.69
N PRO A 108 -1.64 -11.20 19.82
CA PRO A 108 -0.36 -11.92 19.76
C PRO A 108 -0.38 -13.26 19.03
N SER A 109 -1.51 -13.90 18.86
CA SER A 109 -1.58 -15.16 18.09
C SER A 109 -1.46 -14.96 16.58
N HIS A 110 -1.67 -13.71 16.11
CA HIS A 110 -1.47 -13.36 14.72
C HIS A 110 -0.09 -12.75 14.47
N HIS A 111 0.26 -11.71 15.22
CA HIS A 111 1.49 -10.95 14.96
C HIS A 111 2.71 -11.44 15.75
N PHE A 112 2.55 -12.35 16.71
CA PHE A 112 3.60 -12.98 17.54
C PHE A 112 4.49 -11.99 18.33
N HIS A 113 4.00 -10.79 18.58
CA HIS A 113 4.70 -9.75 19.33
C HIS A 113 3.90 -9.34 20.56
N LYS A 114 4.59 -8.67 21.53
CA LYS A 114 3.93 -8.11 22.69
C LYS A 114 2.94 -7.03 22.26
N ALA A 115 1.75 -7.02 22.85
CA ALA A 115 0.78 -5.94 22.62
C ALA A 115 1.42 -4.57 22.86
N ASP A 116 0.99 -3.58 22.09
CA ASP A 116 1.49 -2.19 22.11
C ASP A 116 2.98 -2.02 21.78
N SER A 117 3.62 -3.06 21.24
CA SER A 117 4.97 -2.95 20.68
C SER A 117 4.92 -2.53 19.21
N THR A 118 6.05 -2.06 18.66
CA THR A 118 6.17 -1.77 17.21
C THR A 118 5.75 -2.96 16.35
N GLY A 119 6.15 -4.19 16.73
CA GLY A 119 5.81 -5.40 15.98
C GLY A 119 4.33 -5.81 16.04
N SER A 120 3.52 -5.21 16.94
CA SER A 120 2.07 -5.42 16.94
C SER A 120 1.30 -4.45 16.02
N SER A 121 1.98 -3.48 15.43
CA SER A 121 1.36 -2.55 14.49
C SER A 121 1.16 -3.22 13.13
N CYS A 122 -0.09 -3.24 12.66
CA CYS A 122 -0.46 -3.86 11.38
C CYS A 122 0.39 -3.35 10.20
N VAL A 123 0.63 -2.05 10.17
CA VAL A 123 1.34 -1.40 9.06
C VAL A 123 2.84 -1.76 9.02
N GLU A 124 3.46 -2.10 10.14
CA GLU A 124 4.88 -2.46 10.16
C GLU A 124 5.16 -3.77 9.41
N CYS A 125 4.18 -4.65 9.34
CA CYS A 125 4.28 -5.91 8.61
C CYS A 125 3.64 -5.86 7.21
N HIS A 126 2.45 -5.24 7.10
CA HIS A 126 1.65 -5.26 5.87
C HIS A 126 1.88 -4.06 4.95
N MET A 127 2.49 -3.00 5.46
CA MET A 127 2.85 -1.77 4.74
C MET A 127 4.22 -1.27 5.20
N PRO A 128 5.29 -2.08 5.03
CA PRO A 128 6.62 -1.68 5.52
C PRO A 128 7.03 -0.34 4.92
N ALA A 129 7.70 0.48 5.72
CA ALA A 129 8.19 1.77 5.28
C ALA A 129 9.59 1.64 4.69
N SER A 130 9.86 2.40 3.64
CA SER A 130 11.19 2.58 3.06
C SER A 130 11.47 4.07 2.89
N VAL A 131 12.75 4.45 2.97
CA VAL A 131 13.17 5.83 2.74
C VAL A 131 13.52 5.99 1.27
N TYR A 132 12.88 6.95 0.62
CA TYR A 132 13.13 7.32 -0.76
C TYR A 132 13.81 8.69 -0.83
N MET A 133 14.68 8.89 -1.81
CA MET A 133 15.41 10.15 -2.02
C MET A 133 16.16 10.64 -0.77
N ASP A 134 16.59 9.71 0.08
CA ASP A 134 17.32 9.93 1.36
C ASP A 134 16.55 10.69 2.45
N VAL A 135 15.35 11.19 2.18
CA VAL A 135 14.63 12.11 3.09
C VAL A 135 13.17 11.75 3.34
N ASP A 136 12.55 10.91 2.50
CA ASP A 136 11.10 10.69 2.56
C ASP A 136 10.75 9.24 2.89
N SER A 137 10.27 9.02 4.11
CA SER A 137 9.83 7.70 4.55
C SER A 137 8.38 7.46 4.13
N ARG A 138 8.16 6.49 3.27
CA ARG A 138 6.83 6.12 2.76
C ARG A 138 6.53 4.64 2.96
N ARG A 139 5.25 4.34 3.20
CA ARG A 139 4.76 2.98 3.33
C ARG A 139 4.37 2.39 1.98
N ASP A 140 4.71 1.13 1.76
CA ASP A 140 4.26 0.37 0.60
C ASP A 140 2.74 0.11 0.70
N HIS A 141 1.99 0.54 -0.32
CA HIS A 141 0.54 0.37 -0.41
C HIS A 141 0.11 -0.93 -1.10
N SER A 142 1.01 -1.87 -1.32
CA SER A 142 0.64 -3.20 -1.83
C SER A 142 -0.10 -4.06 -0.82
N LEU A 143 -0.10 -3.67 0.48
CA LEU A 143 -0.88 -4.30 1.56
C LEU A 143 -0.73 -5.84 1.55
N ARG A 144 0.51 -6.30 1.39
CA ARG A 144 0.80 -7.71 1.17
C ARG A 144 0.92 -8.51 2.46
N VAL A 145 0.74 -9.80 2.35
CA VAL A 145 1.13 -10.73 3.41
C VAL A 145 2.66 -10.87 3.36
N PRO A 146 3.38 -10.66 4.47
CA PRO A 146 4.83 -10.84 4.51
C PRO A 146 5.24 -12.25 4.09
N ARG A 147 6.23 -12.35 3.21
CA ARG A 147 6.76 -13.61 2.68
C ARG A 147 8.28 -13.63 2.81
N PRO A 148 8.81 -13.80 4.04
CA PRO A 148 10.27 -13.82 4.27
C PRO A 148 10.97 -14.95 3.51
N ASP A 149 10.29 -16.06 3.24
CA ASP A 149 10.76 -17.15 2.39
C ASP A 149 11.08 -16.67 0.96
N LEU A 150 10.14 -15.96 0.32
CA LEU A 150 10.35 -15.38 -1.01
C LEU A 150 11.41 -14.26 -0.99
N SER A 151 11.44 -13.47 0.08
CA SER A 151 12.46 -12.42 0.20
C SER A 151 13.89 -12.98 0.23
N VAL A 152 14.09 -14.10 0.89
CA VAL A 152 15.39 -14.80 0.89
C VAL A 152 15.71 -15.36 -0.50
N GLU A 153 14.74 -15.99 -1.16
CA GLU A 153 14.89 -16.60 -2.48
C GLU A 153 15.21 -15.54 -3.55
N LEU A 154 14.51 -14.42 -3.52
CA LEU A 154 14.56 -13.37 -4.54
C LEU A 154 15.52 -12.23 -4.23
N GLY A 155 16.07 -12.18 -3.00
CA GLY A 155 16.90 -11.09 -2.55
C GLY A 155 16.12 -9.77 -2.38
N THR A 156 14.83 -9.83 -2.00
CA THR A 156 13.97 -8.67 -1.85
C THR A 156 13.79 -8.28 -0.38
N PRO A 157 13.45 -7.02 -0.06
CA PRO A 157 13.18 -6.59 1.31
C PRO A 157 12.05 -7.38 1.97
N ASN A 158 12.11 -7.53 3.30
CA ASN A 158 10.97 -8.00 4.08
C ASN A 158 10.82 -7.23 5.39
N ALA A 159 9.61 -7.18 5.91
CA ALA A 159 9.29 -6.45 7.12
C ALA A 159 10.03 -6.98 8.37
N CYS A 160 10.33 -8.28 8.42
CA CYS A 160 10.97 -8.90 9.58
C CYS A 160 12.40 -8.38 9.79
N THR A 161 13.18 -8.25 8.72
CA THR A 161 14.57 -7.81 8.77
C THR A 161 14.76 -6.33 9.09
N GLN A 162 13.70 -5.54 9.10
CA GLN A 162 13.75 -4.15 9.60
C GLN A 162 14.00 -4.07 11.11
N CYS A 163 13.65 -5.12 11.85
CA CYS A 163 13.83 -5.20 13.29
C CYS A 163 14.66 -6.40 13.74
N HIS A 164 14.54 -7.54 13.06
CA HIS A 164 15.27 -8.78 13.35
C HIS A 164 16.52 -8.85 12.47
N ILE A 165 17.63 -8.32 12.97
CA ILE A 165 18.92 -8.17 12.25
C ILE A 165 19.98 -9.21 12.61
N SER A 166 19.61 -10.29 13.28
CA SER A 166 20.52 -11.40 13.65
C SER A 166 20.41 -12.57 12.68
#